data_9020d92d4a52f5fbb8b5da62b53c5ba6
#
_entry.id   9020d92d4a52f5fbb8b5da62b53c5ba6
#
_cell.length_a   1.000
_cell.length_b   1.000
_cell.length_c   1.000
_cell.angle_alpha   90.00
_cell.angle_beta   90.00
_cell.angle_gamma   90.00
#
_symmetry.space_group_name_H-M   'P 1'
#
loop_
_entity.id
_entity.type
_entity.pdbx_description
1 polymer ?
#
loop_
_entity_poly.entity_id
_entity_poly.type
_entity_poly.pdbx_seq_one_letter_code
_entity_poly.pdbx_strand_id
1 'polypeptide(L)'
;NSNSLRLELILFAFVVLVNNCTMKQKIQVVDDYYVNSENQENNSLLKKEELPFEQKIFSKDFKSLTFSTKSLILGEPLYNMNSKIPIIINFDLLRNHGESIQYEIIHCNKDWKKSDVLSMDAIDGFDLDYIDNQEISYGPVQQYVNYNFELPNDNTDFLVSGNYIIKIFIEGKPETPLATLKFYVSEQISTINFLVDESRDVEQSKYLQAFELECTYNSSNIVDPYENI
;
A
#
# COMPACT_ATOMS: atom_id res chain seq x y z
N ASN A 1 8.72 24.97 21.27
CA ASN A 1 9.99 25.06 20.54
C ASN A 1 9.93 24.06 19.41
N SER A 2 9.89 24.55 18.17
CA SER A 2 10.01 23.72 16.98
C SER A 2 11.49 23.56 16.63
N ASN A 3 11.95 22.33 16.48
CA ASN A 3 13.29 22.02 15.98
C ASN A 3 13.21 21.74 14.49
N SER A 4 14.14 22.29 13.72
CA SER A 4 14.27 22.06 12.28
C SER A 4 15.59 21.32 12.04
N LEU A 5 15.52 20.21 11.34
CA LEU A 5 16.66 19.41 10.95
C LEU A 5 16.83 19.48 9.43
N ARG A 6 18.02 19.89 8.96
CA ARG A 6 18.36 19.87 7.55
C ARG A 6 19.24 18.67 7.24
N LEU A 7 18.77 17.76 6.42
CA LEU A 7 19.55 16.63 5.94
C LEU A 7 19.86 16.86 4.46
N GLU A 8 21.15 17.00 4.12
CA GLU A 8 21.58 17.03 2.72
C GLU A 8 21.87 15.60 2.26
N LEU A 9 20.98 15.05 1.45
CA LEU A 9 21.18 13.76 0.82
C LEU A 9 21.67 13.95 -0.61
N ILE A 10 22.92 13.60 -0.89
CA ILE A 10 23.44 13.53 -2.25
C ILE A 10 23.18 12.13 -2.77
N LEU A 11 22.12 11.99 -3.55
CA LEU A 11 21.79 10.71 -4.20
C LEU A 11 22.54 10.63 -5.54
N PHE A 12 23.47 9.69 -5.66
CA PHE A 12 24.05 9.33 -6.94
C PHE A 12 23.02 8.56 -7.78
N ALA A 13 22.35 9.24 -8.68
CA ALA A 13 21.52 8.57 -9.69
C ALA A 13 22.45 7.92 -10.73
N PHE A 14 22.56 6.62 -10.72
CA PHE A 14 23.17 5.85 -11.79
C PHE A 14 22.27 5.96 -13.02
N VAL A 15 22.66 6.78 -13.99
CA VAL A 15 22.06 6.75 -15.33
C VAL A 15 22.60 5.51 -16.02
N VAL A 16 21.79 4.46 -16.06
CA VAL A 16 22.03 3.33 -16.95
C VAL A 16 21.74 3.80 -18.36
N LEU A 17 22.82 4.10 -19.13
CA LEU A 17 22.72 4.22 -20.58
C LEU A 17 22.24 2.87 -21.12
N VAL A 18 20.99 2.83 -21.55
CA VAL A 18 20.44 1.69 -22.28
C VAL A 18 21.06 1.66 -23.66
N ASN A 19 22.25 1.07 -23.77
CA ASN A 19 22.68 0.53 -25.03
C ASN A 19 21.88 -0.76 -25.25
N ASN A 20 21.18 -0.83 -26.37
CA ASN A 20 20.44 -1.98 -26.85
C ASN A 20 21.32 -3.25 -26.83
N CYS A 21 21.35 -3.92 -25.70
CA CYS A 21 21.87 -5.26 -25.58
C CYS A 21 20.77 -6.12 -25.01
N THR A 22 20.17 -6.93 -25.88
CA THR A 22 19.16 -7.91 -25.55
C THR A 22 19.78 -8.97 -24.65
N MET A 23 19.78 -8.77 -23.35
CA MET A 23 20.05 -9.84 -22.41
C MET A 23 18.84 -10.75 -22.32
N LYS A 24 18.86 -11.85 -23.01
CA LYS A 24 18.01 -13.00 -22.74
C LYS A 24 18.44 -13.56 -21.38
N GLN A 25 17.76 -13.16 -20.33
CA GLN A 25 17.89 -13.82 -19.04
C GLN A 25 17.23 -15.20 -19.15
N LYS A 26 18.06 -16.23 -19.17
CA LYS A 26 17.64 -17.61 -19.14
C LYS A 26 17.14 -17.89 -17.72
N ILE A 27 15.82 -17.95 -17.55
CA ILE A 27 15.22 -18.45 -16.32
C ILE A 27 15.54 -19.95 -16.28
N GLN A 28 16.43 -20.33 -15.40
CA GLN A 28 16.63 -21.72 -15.04
C GLN A 28 15.45 -22.12 -14.14
N VAL A 29 14.50 -22.83 -14.72
CA VAL A 29 13.52 -23.59 -13.96
C VAL A 29 14.29 -24.70 -13.27
N VAL A 30 14.36 -24.65 -11.95
CA VAL A 30 14.87 -25.77 -11.15
C VAL A 30 13.73 -26.73 -11.01
N ASP A 31 13.79 -27.81 -11.78
CA ASP A 31 12.85 -28.93 -11.70
C ASP A 31 12.97 -29.64 -10.34
N ASP A 32 11.83 -29.93 -9.80
CA ASP A 32 11.43 -30.94 -8.82
C ASP A 32 12.52 -31.71 -8.10
N TYR A 33 12.67 -31.42 -6.81
CA TYR A 33 13.28 -32.36 -5.87
C TYR A 33 12.15 -33.14 -5.15
N TYR A 34 11.87 -34.34 -5.63
CA TYR A 34 11.17 -35.36 -4.88
C TYR A 34 12.04 -35.78 -3.70
N VAL A 35 11.69 -35.37 -2.50
CA VAL A 35 12.25 -35.95 -1.27
C VAL A 35 11.31 -37.03 -0.77
N ASN A 36 11.78 -38.26 -0.87
CA ASN A 36 11.17 -39.40 -0.24
C ASN A 36 11.08 -39.20 1.28
N SER A 37 9.89 -39.38 1.77
CA SER A 37 9.58 -39.45 3.18
C SER A 37 10.13 -40.75 3.82
N GLU A 38 11.09 -40.60 4.72
CA GLU A 38 11.21 -41.54 5.87
C GLU A 38 11.82 -40.85 7.09
N ASN A 39 10.98 -40.72 8.11
CA ASN A 39 11.27 -40.66 9.54
C ASN A 39 12.40 -39.76 10.05
N GLN A 40 12.01 -38.59 10.58
CA GLN A 40 12.42 -38.23 11.96
C GLN A 40 11.49 -37.16 12.51
N GLU A 41 10.77 -37.50 13.56
CA GLU A 41 10.15 -36.56 14.48
C GLU A 41 11.24 -35.66 15.05
N ASN A 42 11.31 -34.43 14.55
CA ASN A 42 11.90 -33.32 15.26
C ASN A 42 10.93 -32.14 15.13
N ASN A 43 10.17 -31.96 16.21
CA ASN A 43 9.33 -30.81 16.50
C ASN A 43 10.17 -29.54 16.59
N SER A 44 10.65 -29.02 15.49
CA SER A 44 10.97 -27.63 15.33
C SER A 44 9.78 -27.00 14.61
N LEU A 45 8.98 -26.24 15.33
CA LEU A 45 7.99 -25.31 14.79
C LEU A 45 8.74 -24.34 13.85
N LEU A 46 8.95 -24.77 12.61
CA LEU A 46 9.36 -23.88 11.53
C LEU A 46 8.21 -22.89 11.37
N LYS A 47 8.38 -21.70 11.96
CA LYS A 47 7.52 -20.55 11.70
C LYS A 47 7.54 -20.39 10.19
N LYS A 48 6.44 -20.77 9.52
CA LYS A 48 6.29 -20.57 8.07
C LYS A 48 6.51 -19.07 7.83
N GLU A 49 7.58 -18.72 7.13
CA GLU A 49 7.88 -17.33 6.87
C GLU A 49 6.74 -16.73 6.04
N GLU A 50 5.97 -15.84 6.64
CA GLU A 50 4.88 -15.17 5.94
C GLU A 50 5.47 -14.25 4.87
N LEU A 51 5.05 -14.45 3.63
CA LEU A 51 5.43 -13.60 2.52
C LEU A 51 4.78 -12.22 2.68
N PRO A 52 5.46 -11.13 2.26
CA PRO A 52 4.89 -9.80 2.31
C PRO A 52 3.67 -9.69 1.39
N PHE A 53 2.70 -8.91 1.79
CA PHE A 53 1.58 -8.56 0.93
C PHE A 53 2.04 -7.66 -0.21
N GLU A 54 1.52 -7.92 -1.40
CA GLU A 54 1.76 -7.10 -2.59
C GLU A 54 0.47 -6.38 -2.98
N GLN A 55 0.62 -5.17 -3.51
CA GLN A 55 -0.49 -4.54 -4.22
C GLN A 55 -0.70 -5.28 -5.54
N LYS A 56 -1.84 -5.95 -5.69
CA LYS A 56 -2.09 -6.80 -6.85
C LYS A 56 -3.57 -6.91 -7.19
N ILE A 57 -3.86 -6.86 -8.48
CA ILE A 57 -5.18 -7.17 -9.04
C ILE A 57 -5.12 -8.61 -9.55
N PHE A 58 -5.92 -9.49 -8.98
CA PHE A 58 -5.97 -10.91 -9.33
C PHE A 58 -7.04 -11.18 -10.37
N SER A 59 -8.18 -10.49 -10.28
CA SER A 59 -9.29 -10.66 -11.22
C SER A 59 -9.06 -9.86 -12.50
N LYS A 60 -9.25 -10.50 -13.66
CA LYS A 60 -9.22 -9.82 -14.97
C LYS A 60 -10.38 -8.84 -15.14
N ASP A 61 -11.46 -9.04 -14.41
CA ASP A 61 -12.67 -8.23 -14.48
C ASP A 61 -12.56 -6.94 -13.62
N PHE A 62 -11.61 -6.88 -12.69
CA PHE A 62 -11.39 -5.73 -11.85
C PHE A 62 -10.67 -4.62 -12.62
N LYS A 63 -11.30 -3.43 -12.71
CA LYS A 63 -10.84 -2.29 -13.49
C LYS A 63 -11.01 -0.97 -12.74
N SER A 64 -10.48 0.09 -13.30
CA SER A 64 -10.75 1.49 -12.94
C SER A 64 -10.52 1.82 -11.46
N LEU A 65 -9.55 1.15 -10.80
CA LEU A 65 -9.25 1.45 -9.40
C LEU A 65 -8.79 2.90 -9.26
N THR A 66 -9.50 3.65 -8.43
CA THR A 66 -9.16 5.03 -8.08
C THR A 66 -9.30 5.27 -6.58
N PHE A 67 -8.46 6.17 -6.08
CA PHE A 67 -8.58 6.74 -4.75
C PHE A 67 -8.94 8.22 -4.90
N SER A 68 -9.87 8.70 -4.10
CA SER A 68 -10.31 10.10 -4.13
C SER A 68 -10.71 10.57 -2.74
N THR A 69 -10.93 11.86 -2.60
CA THR A 69 -11.60 12.45 -1.43
C THR A 69 -12.72 13.35 -1.92
N LYS A 70 -13.54 13.88 -1.05
CA LYS A 70 -14.57 14.86 -1.42
C LYS A 70 -14.02 16.11 -2.12
N SER A 71 -12.73 16.41 -1.92
CA SER A 71 -12.04 17.59 -2.48
C SER A 71 -11.10 17.27 -3.64
N LEU A 72 -10.65 16.03 -3.80
CA LEU A 72 -9.69 15.57 -4.79
C LEU A 72 -10.27 14.40 -5.59
N ILE A 73 -10.41 14.58 -6.91
CA ILE A 73 -10.96 13.57 -7.82
C ILE A 73 -9.98 12.38 -7.98
N LEU A 74 -8.67 12.65 -7.96
CA LEU A 74 -7.63 11.63 -7.96
C LEU A 74 -6.73 11.90 -6.76
N GLY A 75 -6.63 10.94 -5.88
CA GLY A 75 -5.82 11.00 -4.67
C GLY A 75 -4.92 9.79 -4.54
N GLU A 76 -4.20 9.76 -3.46
CA GLU A 76 -3.37 8.63 -3.07
C GLU A 76 -4.07 7.80 -1.99
N PRO A 77 -3.70 6.53 -1.80
CA PRO A 77 -4.27 5.66 -0.77
C PRO A 77 -3.72 6.04 0.63
N LEU A 78 -3.79 7.31 0.98
CA LEU A 78 -3.25 7.87 2.22
C LEU A 78 -4.35 8.59 3.02
N TYR A 79 -4.70 8.00 4.15
CA TYR A 79 -5.60 8.62 5.13
C TYR A 79 -4.81 9.35 6.20
N ASN A 80 -5.21 10.59 6.48
CA ASN A 80 -4.64 11.39 7.55
C ASN A 80 -5.62 11.46 8.73
N MET A 81 -5.27 10.80 9.83
CA MET A 81 -6.09 10.73 11.05
C MET A 81 -6.43 12.11 11.62
N ASN A 82 -5.54 13.10 11.46
CA ASN A 82 -5.76 14.46 11.97
C ASN A 82 -6.79 15.23 11.14
N SER A 83 -6.88 14.96 9.84
CA SER A 83 -7.83 15.64 8.94
C SER A 83 -9.23 15.03 9.02
N LYS A 84 -9.32 13.75 9.37
CA LYS A 84 -10.56 12.96 9.38
C LYS A 84 -11.34 13.01 8.07
N ILE A 85 -10.65 13.23 6.95
CA ILE A 85 -11.25 13.22 5.62
C ILE A 85 -11.15 11.80 5.07
N PRO A 86 -12.27 11.09 4.88
CA PRO A 86 -12.22 9.72 4.39
C PRO A 86 -11.71 9.65 2.96
N ILE A 87 -11.03 8.55 2.65
CA ILE A 87 -10.62 8.19 1.30
C ILE A 87 -11.73 7.35 0.67
N ILE A 88 -12.16 7.75 -0.51
CA ILE A 88 -13.13 7.01 -1.31
C ILE A 88 -12.35 6.07 -2.22
N ILE A 89 -12.63 4.80 -2.13
CA ILE A 89 -12.06 3.74 -2.96
C ILE A 89 -13.13 3.34 -3.96
N ASN A 90 -12.81 3.45 -5.24
CA ASN A 90 -13.75 3.19 -6.32
C ASN A 90 -13.13 2.26 -7.35
N PHE A 91 -13.91 1.26 -7.83
CA PHE A 91 -13.49 0.33 -8.86
C PHE A 91 -14.68 -0.23 -9.64
N ASP A 92 -14.40 -0.80 -10.80
CA ASP A 92 -15.37 -1.45 -11.65
C ASP A 92 -15.11 -2.96 -11.74
N LEU A 93 -16.18 -3.76 -11.74
CA LEU A 93 -16.14 -5.15 -12.16
C LEU A 93 -16.85 -5.30 -13.51
N LEU A 94 -16.16 -5.86 -14.51
CA LEU A 94 -16.70 -6.11 -15.86
C LEU A 94 -17.68 -7.28 -15.82
N ARG A 95 -18.88 -7.05 -15.23
CA ARG A 95 -19.95 -8.04 -15.05
C ARG A 95 -21.29 -7.40 -15.33
N ASN A 96 -22.28 -8.22 -15.63
CA ASN A 96 -23.64 -7.77 -15.95
C ASN A 96 -24.58 -7.79 -14.74
N HIS A 97 -24.13 -8.21 -13.59
CA HIS A 97 -24.90 -8.24 -12.34
C HIS A 97 -24.00 -7.90 -11.16
N GLY A 98 -24.58 -7.33 -10.12
CA GLY A 98 -23.92 -7.07 -8.86
C GLY A 98 -23.64 -8.37 -8.09
N GLU A 99 -22.55 -8.40 -7.37
CA GLU A 99 -22.19 -9.46 -6.42
C GLU A 99 -22.00 -8.84 -5.05
N SER A 100 -22.23 -9.64 -4.01
CA SER A 100 -21.88 -9.24 -2.65
C SER A 100 -20.38 -9.24 -2.50
N ILE A 101 -19.79 -8.06 -2.35
CA ILE A 101 -18.35 -7.86 -2.19
C ILE A 101 -18.05 -7.48 -0.75
N GLN A 102 -17.00 -8.09 -0.21
CA GLN A 102 -16.45 -7.77 1.11
C GLN A 102 -15.03 -7.22 0.98
N TYR A 103 -14.63 -6.45 1.96
CA TYR A 103 -13.24 -6.07 2.15
C TYR A 103 -12.77 -6.45 3.55
N GLU A 104 -11.49 -6.80 3.68
CA GLU A 104 -10.79 -7.08 4.92
C GLU A 104 -9.61 -6.13 5.04
N ILE A 105 -9.47 -5.48 6.21
CA ILE A 105 -8.39 -4.56 6.52
C ILE A 105 -7.39 -5.26 7.42
N ILE A 106 -6.12 -5.25 7.02
CA ILE A 106 -5.04 -5.93 7.74
C ILE A 106 -3.94 -4.92 8.03
N HIS A 107 -3.63 -4.70 9.31
CA HIS A 107 -2.48 -3.88 9.70
C HIS A 107 -1.17 -4.62 9.42
N CYS A 108 -0.21 -3.93 8.81
CA CYS A 108 1.07 -4.49 8.38
C CYS A 108 2.25 -3.76 9.04
N ASN A 109 3.36 -4.48 9.16
CA ASN A 109 4.63 -3.90 9.53
C ASN A 109 5.29 -3.19 8.33
N LYS A 110 6.50 -2.63 8.53
CA LYS A 110 7.28 -1.95 7.48
C LYS A 110 7.58 -2.82 6.26
N ASP A 111 7.63 -4.14 6.41
CA ASP A 111 7.93 -5.10 5.35
C ASP A 111 6.65 -5.63 4.67
N TRP A 112 5.49 -5.01 4.93
CA TRP A 112 4.19 -5.41 4.40
C TRP A 112 3.75 -6.83 4.81
N LYS A 113 4.28 -7.35 5.89
CA LYS A 113 3.80 -8.56 6.53
C LYS A 113 2.75 -8.20 7.58
N LYS A 114 1.83 -9.11 7.86
CA LYS A 114 0.88 -8.91 8.95
C LYS A 114 1.65 -8.55 10.23
N SER A 115 1.24 -7.49 10.91
CA SER A 115 1.88 -7.06 12.14
C SER A 115 1.47 -7.93 13.33
N ASP A 116 2.20 -7.80 14.44
CA ASP A 116 1.83 -8.42 15.70
C ASP A 116 0.73 -7.65 16.46
N VAL A 117 0.30 -6.49 15.94
CA VAL A 117 -0.79 -5.68 16.52
C VAL A 117 -2.10 -6.42 16.26
N LEU A 118 -2.90 -6.59 17.32
CA LEU A 118 -4.22 -7.20 17.19
C LEU A 118 -5.15 -6.28 16.38
N SER A 119 -6.07 -6.86 15.63
CA SER A 119 -7.01 -6.09 14.81
C SER A 119 -7.79 -5.07 15.64
N MET A 120 -8.25 -5.46 16.83
CA MET A 120 -8.98 -4.58 17.76
C MET A 120 -8.14 -3.43 18.35
N ASP A 121 -6.82 -3.54 18.32
CA ASP A 121 -5.92 -2.47 18.77
C ASP A 121 -5.55 -1.52 17.62
N ALA A 122 -5.70 -1.97 16.38
CA ALA A 122 -5.40 -1.18 15.18
C ALA A 122 -6.64 -0.49 14.59
N ILE A 123 -7.82 -1.09 14.77
CA ILE A 123 -9.07 -0.69 14.13
C ILE A 123 -10.17 -0.61 15.21
N ASP A 124 -10.88 0.50 15.27
CA ASP A 124 -12.12 0.64 16.02
C ASP A 124 -13.30 0.21 15.13
N GLY A 125 -14.02 -0.81 15.56
CA GLY A 125 -15.13 -1.42 14.81
C GLY A 125 -14.75 -2.69 14.06
N PHE A 126 -15.10 -2.79 12.78
CA PHE A 126 -14.95 -4.02 12.01
C PHE A 126 -13.74 -3.93 11.05
N ASP A 127 -12.92 -4.97 11.05
CA ASP A 127 -11.84 -5.17 10.07
C ASP A 127 -12.32 -5.89 8.81
N LEU A 128 -13.53 -6.44 8.83
CA LEU A 128 -14.21 -7.10 7.72
C LEU A 128 -15.61 -6.51 7.55
N ASP A 129 -15.90 -5.97 6.38
CA ASP A 129 -17.21 -5.35 6.11
C ASP A 129 -17.62 -5.52 4.63
N TYR A 130 -18.85 -5.15 4.32
CA TYR A 130 -19.42 -5.21 2.97
C TYR A 130 -19.22 -3.91 2.20
N ILE A 131 -19.18 -4.02 0.88
CA ILE A 131 -19.27 -2.87 -0.02
C ILE A 131 -20.72 -2.78 -0.52
N ASP A 132 -21.52 -1.98 0.18
CA ASP A 132 -22.96 -1.88 -0.10
C ASP A 132 -23.28 -0.97 -1.30
N ASN A 133 -22.41 0.01 -1.58
CA ASN A 133 -22.64 0.94 -2.67
C ASN A 133 -22.17 0.35 -4.00
N GLN A 134 -23.15 -0.07 -4.80
CA GLN A 134 -22.93 -0.65 -6.12
C GLN A 134 -23.91 -0.06 -7.16
N GLU A 135 -23.40 0.24 -8.33
CA GLU A 135 -24.17 0.78 -9.45
C GLU A 135 -23.92 -0.03 -10.72
N ILE A 136 -25.01 -0.59 -11.30
CA ILE A 136 -24.94 -1.32 -12.55
C ILE A 136 -24.94 -0.33 -13.71
N SER A 137 -23.98 -0.49 -14.64
CA SER A 137 -23.91 0.34 -15.84
C SER A 137 -25.13 0.16 -16.73
N TYR A 138 -25.62 1.25 -17.32
CA TYR A 138 -26.73 1.20 -18.27
C TYR A 138 -26.26 1.65 -19.66
N GLY A 139 -26.37 0.75 -20.64
CA GLY A 139 -26.18 1.05 -22.06
C GLY A 139 -24.77 0.94 -22.66
N PRO A 140 -23.66 0.67 -21.92
CA PRO A 140 -22.37 0.46 -22.56
C PRO A 140 -22.32 -0.89 -23.29
N VAL A 141 -21.43 -1.00 -24.30
CA VAL A 141 -21.19 -2.25 -25.03
C VAL A 141 -20.66 -3.35 -24.09
N GLN A 142 -19.75 -2.96 -23.19
CA GLN A 142 -19.26 -3.83 -22.11
C GLN A 142 -19.94 -3.41 -20.81
N GLN A 143 -20.78 -4.27 -20.29
CA GLN A 143 -21.43 -4.03 -18.99
C GLN A 143 -20.43 -4.13 -17.85
N TYR A 144 -20.62 -3.29 -16.85
CA TYR A 144 -19.83 -3.30 -15.63
C TYR A 144 -20.71 -2.92 -14.44
N VAL A 145 -20.24 -3.25 -13.26
CA VAL A 145 -20.80 -2.79 -11.98
C VAL A 145 -19.73 -1.97 -11.30
N ASN A 146 -20.06 -0.74 -10.97
CA ASN A 146 -19.23 0.15 -10.18
C ASN A 146 -19.45 -0.11 -8.69
N TYR A 147 -18.37 -0.18 -7.93
CA TYR A 147 -18.36 -0.32 -6.48
C TYR A 147 -17.56 0.82 -5.87
N ASN A 148 -18.07 1.40 -4.79
CA ASN A 148 -17.32 2.37 -4.04
C ASN A 148 -17.61 2.27 -2.53
N PHE A 149 -16.61 2.61 -1.72
CA PHE A 149 -16.71 2.67 -0.28
C PHE A 149 -15.72 3.68 0.29
N GLU A 150 -15.98 4.16 1.48
CA GLU A 150 -15.13 5.13 2.18
C GLU A 150 -14.37 4.45 3.32
N LEU A 151 -13.14 4.91 3.59
CA LEU A 151 -12.37 4.56 4.77
C LEU A 151 -11.71 5.82 5.37
N PRO A 152 -11.90 6.06 6.68
CA PRO A 152 -12.82 5.37 7.58
C PRO A 152 -14.30 5.61 7.23
N ASN A 153 -15.19 4.77 7.79
CA ASN A 153 -16.63 4.88 7.65
C ASN A 153 -17.33 4.71 9.03
N ASP A 154 -18.66 4.61 9.06
CA ASP A 154 -19.43 4.49 10.30
C ASP A 154 -19.13 3.19 11.08
N ASN A 155 -18.64 2.15 10.40
CA ASN A 155 -18.36 0.83 10.97
C ASN A 155 -16.87 0.60 11.28
N THR A 156 -15.98 1.45 10.76
CA THR A 156 -14.52 1.22 10.79
C THR A 156 -13.76 2.54 10.91
N ASP A 157 -12.95 2.69 11.96
CA ASP A 157 -11.99 3.79 12.11
C ASP A 157 -10.60 3.24 12.45
N PHE A 158 -9.56 4.03 12.21
CA PHE A 158 -8.17 3.64 12.46
C PHE A 158 -7.70 4.18 13.81
N LEU A 159 -7.15 3.30 14.65
CA LEU A 159 -6.58 3.65 15.96
C LEU A 159 -5.07 3.86 15.90
N VAL A 160 -4.39 3.24 14.95
CA VAL A 160 -2.93 3.27 14.81
C VAL A 160 -2.55 3.67 13.40
N SER A 161 -1.56 4.55 13.28
CA SER A 161 -0.93 4.86 12.00
C SER A 161 -0.06 3.71 11.50
N GLY A 162 0.15 3.62 10.20
CA GLY A 162 1.00 2.60 9.61
C GLY A 162 0.56 2.13 8.24
N ASN A 163 1.06 0.96 7.87
CA ASN A 163 0.76 0.30 6.62
C ASN A 163 -0.43 -0.64 6.79
N TYR A 164 -1.37 -0.56 5.88
CA TYR A 164 -2.55 -1.43 5.85
C TYR A 164 -2.72 -2.07 4.49
N ILE A 165 -3.23 -3.28 4.48
CA ILE A 165 -3.72 -3.94 3.27
C ILE A 165 -5.24 -3.97 3.32
N ILE A 166 -5.85 -3.58 2.20
CA ILE A 166 -7.27 -3.77 1.94
C ILE A 166 -7.38 -4.92 0.95
N LYS A 167 -7.97 -6.03 1.39
CA LYS A 167 -8.17 -7.22 0.59
C LYS A 167 -9.64 -7.28 0.18
N ILE A 168 -9.91 -7.21 -1.12
CA ILE A 168 -11.26 -7.18 -1.70
C ILE A 168 -11.58 -8.54 -2.28
N PHE A 169 -12.73 -9.12 -1.93
CA PHE A 169 -13.14 -10.45 -2.39
C PHE A 169 -14.66 -10.60 -2.46
N ILE A 170 -15.13 -11.61 -3.16
CA ILE A 170 -16.55 -11.99 -3.21
C ILE A 170 -16.90 -12.65 -1.88
N GLU A 171 -18.05 -12.33 -1.32
CA GLU A 171 -18.56 -12.92 -0.09
C GLU A 171 -18.37 -14.45 -0.05
N GLY A 172 -17.83 -14.92 1.06
CA GLY A 172 -17.55 -16.34 1.27
C GLY A 172 -16.34 -16.91 0.53
N LYS A 173 -15.56 -16.07 -0.19
CA LYS A 173 -14.37 -16.50 -0.94
C LYS A 173 -13.10 -15.70 -0.60
N PRO A 174 -12.74 -15.59 0.68
CA PRO A 174 -11.56 -14.80 1.09
C PRO A 174 -10.24 -15.35 0.54
N GLU A 175 -10.17 -16.65 0.21
CA GLU A 175 -8.95 -17.27 -0.33
C GLU A 175 -8.66 -16.89 -1.80
N THR A 176 -9.65 -16.33 -2.50
CA THR A 176 -9.53 -15.91 -3.89
C THR A 176 -9.86 -14.43 -4.04
N PRO A 177 -8.97 -13.54 -3.58
CA PRO A 177 -9.23 -12.11 -3.62
C PRO A 177 -9.33 -11.60 -5.07
N LEU A 178 -10.16 -10.59 -5.27
CA LEU A 178 -10.23 -9.84 -6.52
C LEU A 178 -9.03 -8.89 -6.65
N ALA A 179 -8.67 -8.26 -5.54
CA ALA A 179 -7.53 -7.35 -5.44
C ALA A 179 -7.02 -7.25 -3.99
N THR A 180 -5.74 -6.92 -3.85
CA THR A 180 -5.12 -6.45 -2.62
C THR A 180 -4.54 -5.06 -2.86
N LEU A 181 -4.86 -4.10 -1.99
CA LEU A 181 -4.51 -2.70 -2.14
C LEU A 181 -3.67 -2.28 -0.94
N LYS A 182 -2.58 -1.58 -1.20
CA LYS A 182 -1.80 -0.90 -0.15
C LYS A 182 -2.53 0.38 0.24
N PHE A 183 -2.64 0.60 1.54
CA PHE A 183 -3.29 1.77 2.12
C PHE A 183 -2.44 2.27 3.29
N TYR A 184 -2.30 3.57 3.38
CA TYR A 184 -1.47 4.21 4.39
C TYR A 184 -2.32 5.04 5.33
N VAL A 185 -2.03 4.93 6.62
CA VAL A 185 -2.64 5.74 7.67
C VAL A 185 -1.56 6.57 8.34
N SER A 186 -1.72 7.90 8.36
CA SER A 186 -0.72 8.84 8.87
C SER A 186 -1.31 9.69 9.99
N GLU A 187 -0.51 9.94 11.02
CA GLU A 187 -0.82 10.88 12.10
C GLU A 187 -0.33 12.31 11.85
N GLN A 188 0.49 12.51 10.82
CA GLN A 188 1.08 13.81 10.47
C GLN A 188 1.75 14.52 11.67
N ILE A 189 2.65 13.81 12.33
CA ILE A 189 3.42 14.34 13.49
C ILE A 189 4.61 15.20 13.09
N SER A 190 4.94 15.22 11.79
CA SER A 190 6.00 16.03 11.21
C SER A 190 5.57 16.67 9.90
N THR A 191 6.28 17.71 9.49
CA THR A 191 6.15 18.34 8.18
C THR A 191 7.47 18.21 7.45
N ILE A 192 7.40 17.72 6.20
CA ILE A 192 8.55 17.54 5.33
C ILE A 192 8.46 18.55 4.19
N ASN A 193 9.47 19.42 4.09
CA ASN A 193 9.69 20.28 2.93
C ASN A 193 10.73 19.62 2.03
N PHE A 194 10.38 19.43 0.79
CA PHE A 194 11.24 18.79 -0.20
C PHE A 194 11.54 19.77 -1.33
N LEU A 195 12.82 20.06 -1.54
CA LEU A 195 13.31 20.92 -2.61
C LEU A 195 14.16 20.12 -3.56
N VAL A 196 13.97 20.35 -4.85
CA VAL A 196 14.79 19.78 -5.92
C VAL A 196 15.50 20.94 -6.60
N ASP A 197 16.82 20.89 -6.66
CA ASP A 197 17.67 21.94 -7.23
C ASP A 197 18.72 21.31 -8.17
N GLU A 198 19.43 22.15 -8.88
CA GLU A 198 20.56 21.71 -9.68
C GLU A 198 21.69 21.18 -8.78
N SER A 199 22.41 20.19 -9.29
CA SER A 199 23.57 19.66 -8.57
C SER A 199 24.61 20.75 -8.32
N ARG A 200 25.15 20.82 -7.12
CA ARG A 200 26.26 21.72 -6.76
C ARG A 200 27.57 21.34 -7.45
N ASP A 201 27.66 20.13 -7.99
CA ASP A 201 28.79 19.71 -8.81
C ASP A 201 28.63 20.22 -10.26
N VAL A 202 29.43 21.20 -10.62
CA VAL A 202 29.35 21.90 -11.91
C VAL A 202 29.59 20.95 -13.09
N GLU A 203 30.41 19.93 -12.94
CA GLU A 203 30.70 18.94 -14.01
C GLU A 203 29.52 18.00 -14.25
N GLN A 204 28.72 17.75 -13.22
CA GLN A 204 27.62 16.80 -13.25
C GLN A 204 26.23 17.47 -13.19
N SER A 205 26.16 18.79 -13.14
CA SER A 205 24.91 19.55 -13.00
C SER A 205 23.89 19.27 -14.11
N LYS A 206 24.36 18.83 -15.29
CA LYS A 206 23.47 18.43 -16.41
C LYS A 206 22.81 17.07 -16.24
N TYR A 207 23.33 16.24 -15.34
CA TYR A 207 22.91 14.85 -15.18
C TYR A 207 22.44 14.50 -13.78
N LEU A 208 22.74 15.35 -12.79
CA LEU A 208 22.40 15.14 -11.39
C LEU A 208 21.52 16.26 -10.87
N GLN A 209 20.63 15.91 -9.97
CA GLN A 209 19.81 16.85 -9.19
C GLN A 209 20.23 16.77 -7.73
N ALA A 210 20.20 17.90 -7.04
CA ALA A 210 20.34 17.97 -5.61
C ALA A 210 18.95 17.90 -4.96
N PHE A 211 18.83 17.13 -3.89
CA PHE A 211 17.63 17.05 -3.08
C PHE A 211 17.93 17.62 -1.71
N GLU A 212 17.14 18.60 -1.29
CA GLU A 212 17.18 19.13 0.08
C GLU A 212 15.87 18.75 0.76
N LEU A 213 15.98 18.08 1.90
CA LEU A 213 14.86 17.64 2.69
C LEU A 213 14.95 18.27 4.08
N GLU A 214 13.93 19.07 4.43
CA GLU A 214 13.80 19.69 5.74
C GLU A 214 12.63 19.07 6.48
N CYS A 215 12.91 18.39 7.60
CA CYS A 215 11.88 17.81 8.45
C CYS A 215 11.68 18.68 9.69
N THR A 216 10.48 19.22 9.87
CA THR A 216 10.07 19.96 11.06
C THR A 216 9.17 19.09 11.91
N TYR A 217 9.52 18.88 13.17
CA TYR A 217 8.80 18.03 14.10
C TYR A 217 8.72 18.64 15.50
N ASN A 218 7.76 18.18 16.31
CA ASN A 218 7.71 18.53 17.71
C ASN A 218 8.55 17.52 18.51
N SER A 219 9.53 18.01 19.26
CA SER A 219 10.44 17.19 20.07
C SER A 219 9.75 16.33 21.15
N SER A 220 8.49 16.60 21.47
CA SER A 220 7.68 15.73 22.34
C SER A 220 7.16 14.48 21.64
N ASN A 221 7.08 14.50 20.31
CA ASN A 221 6.49 13.41 19.52
C ASN A 221 7.53 12.46 18.93
N ILE A 222 8.77 12.95 18.74
CA ILE A 222 9.85 12.14 18.16
C ILE A 222 11.01 12.13 19.15
N VAL A 223 11.29 10.94 19.67
CA VAL A 223 12.44 10.67 20.53
C VAL A 223 13.54 10.14 19.65
N ASP A 224 14.74 10.72 19.76
CA ASP A 224 15.90 10.35 18.97
C ASP A 224 15.68 10.44 17.45
N PRO A 225 15.55 11.67 16.91
CA PRO A 225 15.23 11.89 15.50
C PRO A 225 16.32 11.38 14.53
N TYR A 226 17.54 11.15 14.99
CA TYR A 226 18.62 10.63 14.15
C TYR A 226 18.54 9.11 13.90
N GLU A 227 17.80 8.40 14.74
CA GLU A 227 17.59 6.96 14.61
C GLU A 227 16.16 6.61 14.13
N ASN A 228 15.18 7.52 14.34
CA ASN A 228 13.76 7.25 14.16
C ASN A 228 13.08 8.11 13.07
N ILE A 229 13.84 8.79 12.20
CA ILE A 229 13.33 9.49 11.02
C ILE A 229 13.94 8.92 9.74
#